data_9a2686e2785b7413eeb1d6c8ab169a29
#
_entry.id   9a2686e2785b7413eeb1d6c8ab169a29
#
_cell.length_a   1.000
_cell.length_b   1.000
_cell.length_c   1.000
_cell.angle_alpha   90.00
_cell.angle_beta   90.00
_cell.angle_gamma   90.00
#
_symmetry.space_group_name_H-M   'P 1'
#
loop_
_entity.id
_entity.type
_entity.pdbx_description
1 polymer ?
#
loop_
_entity_poly.entity_id
_entity_poly.type
_entity_poly.pdbx_seq_one_letter_code
_entity_poly.pdbx_strand_id
1 'polypeptide(L)'
;MKFYYKDFKQIKKMLAFCMTAFILLSATAAYAVEETEDEQIVNLPIVMYHHLTKEASICNDYVLLIDDFESDLKYLKENGFSSISLQNLLDWHKGNFEMPEKPIMITFDDGYESTGVYAQPLLEQYGFCAIVAVIGSVTQLHTEYDEHNPAYSHLSWEEVRSLALCENMEVQCHTWDMHNLTPRKGCAKRYNEGDYEYRLNLSKDLSRYLTECEKHEVNTMLGIAYPFGEFSKLTTEIVKDMGFLAAFTCSERINKLSGDEAELLYLARFNRPHGPSSENFFAKW
;
A
#
# COMPACT_ATOMS: atom_id res chain seq x y z
N MET A 1 40.66 26.69 -65.93
CA MET A 1 40.88 26.45 -64.48
C MET A 1 40.18 27.41 -63.51
N LYS A 2 39.47 28.50 -64.01
CA LYS A 2 38.77 29.44 -63.12
C LYS A 2 37.30 29.06 -62.79
N PHE A 3 36.66 28.21 -63.58
CA PHE A 3 35.27 27.81 -63.36
C PHE A 3 35.10 26.81 -62.20
N TYR A 4 35.98 25.89 -62.03
CA TYR A 4 35.94 24.87 -60.96
C TYR A 4 36.10 25.43 -59.52
N TYR A 5 36.75 26.58 -59.37
CA TYR A 5 37.01 27.17 -58.04
C TYR A 5 35.78 27.93 -57.48
N LYS A 6 34.88 28.40 -58.37
CA LYS A 6 33.67 29.12 -57.95
C LYS A 6 32.64 28.14 -57.40
N ASP A 7 32.49 26.97 -58.01
CA ASP A 7 31.54 25.94 -57.59
C ASP A 7 31.97 25.29 -56.26
N PHE A 8 33.27 25.09 -56.04
CA PHE A 8 33.76 24.53 -54.81
C PHE A 8 33.55 25.43 -53.58
N LYS A 9 33.55 26.75 -53.80
CA LYS A 9 33.25 27.75 -52.75
C LYS A 9 31.77 27.82 -52.41
N GLN A 10 30.91 27.61 -53.38
CA GLN A 10 29.47 27.50 -53.17
C GLN A 10 29.05 26.20 -52.47
N ILE A 11 29.65 25.08 -52.86
CA ILE A 11 29.43 23.77 -52.19
C ILE A 11 29.89 23.82 -50.73
N LYS A 12 31.03 24.44 -50.42
CA LYS A 12 31.46 24.62 -49.00
C LYS A 12 30.52 25.50 -48.19
N LYS A 13 29.95 26.56 -48.78
CA LYS A 13 28.95 27.41 -48.10
C LYS A 13 27.61 26.69 -47.90
N MET A 14 27.17 25.87 -48.85
CA MET A 14 26.00 25.02 -48.70
C MET A 14 26.18 23.96 -47.60
N LEU A 15 27.35 23.26 -47.59
CA LEU A 15 27.67 22.26 -46.55
C LEU A 15 27.77 22.90 -45.17
N ALA A 16 28.35 24.10 -45.05
CA ALA A 16 28.42 24.82 -43.77
C ALA A 16 27.01 25.25 -43.30
N PHE A 17 26.16 25.70 -44.23
CA PHE A 17 24.75 26.05 -43.91
C PHE A 17 23.91 24.83 -43.50
N CYS A 18 24.08 23.69 -44.18
CA CYS A 18 23.40 22.45 -43.82
C CYS A 18 23.88 21.91 -42.44
N MET A 19 25.20 22.02 -42.15
CA MET A 19 25.71 21.64 -40.82
C MET A 19 25.20 22.54 -39.71
N THR A 20 25.14 23.87 -39.91
CA THR A 20 24.59 24.79 -38.91
C THR A 20 23.06 24.60 -38.73
N ALA A 21 22.31 24.32 -39.83
CA ALA A 21 20.88 23.98 -39.75
C ALA A 21 20.66 22.66 -38.99
N PHE A 22 21.52 21.66 -39.24
CA PHE A 22 21.42 20.37 -38.52
C PHE A 22 21.76 20.49 -37.01
N ILE A 23 22.75 21.31 -36.67
CA ILE A 23 23.09 21.59 -35.25
C ILE A 23 21.99 22.38 -34.58
N LEU A 24 21.37 23.35 -35.27
CA LEU A 24 20.20 24.09 -34.74
C LEU A 24 18.98 23.20 -34.57
N LEU A 25 18.67 22.29 -35.52
CA LEU A 25 17.57 21.34 -35.41
C LEU A 25 17.83 20.31 -34.28
N SER A 26 19.07 19.85 -34.10
CA SER A 26 19.40 18.92 -33.02
C SER A 26 19.36 19.62 -31.64
N ALA A 27 19.75 20.90 -31.57
CA ALA A 27 19.63 21.69 -30.35
C ALA A 27 18.18 22.00 -29.97
N THR A 28 17.30 22.29 -30.94
CA THR A 28 15.86 22.47 -30.69
C THR A 28 15.16 21.15 -30.34
N ALA A 29 15.59 20.02 -30.91
CA ALA A 29 15.08 18.70 -30.52
C ALA A 29 15.55 18.30 -29.09
N ALA A 30 16.78 18.67 -28.71
CA ALA A 30 17.28 18.45 -27.33
C ALA A 30 16.58 19.38 -26.33
N TYR A 31 16.23 20.60 -26.72
CA TYR A 31 15.46 21.53 -25.85
C TYR A 31 13.97 21.17 -25.72
N ALA A 32 13.40 20.47 -26.71
CA ALA A 32 12.01 20.01 -26.67
C ALA A 32 11.82 18.71 -25.86
N VAL A 33 12.89 18.09 -25.35
CA VAL A 33 12.86 16.87 -24.48
C VAL A 33 13.03 17.22 -23.01
N GLU A 34 13.29 18.48 -22.65
CA GLU A 34 13.12 19.00 -21.31
C GLU A 34 11.71 19.62 -21.14
N GLU A 35 10.64 18.92 -21.60
CA GLU A 35 9.38 19.00 -20.88
C GLU A 35 9.66 18.39 -19.51
N THR A 36 9.79 19.23 -18.51
CA THR A 36 9.63 18.84 -17.12
C THR A 36 8.39 17.98 -17.08
N GLU A 37 8.54 16.65 -16.89
CA GLU A 37 7.45 15.82 -16.39
C GLU A 37 6.96 16.58 -15.16
N ASP A 38 5.81 17.22 -15.27
CA ASP A 38 5.10 17.75 -14.12
C ASP A 38 4.95 16.53 -13.22
N GLU A 39 5.70 16.47 -12.13
CA GLU A 39 5.66 15.36 -11.18
C GLU A 39 4.19 15.24 -10.77
N GLN A 40 3.47 14.31 -11.38
CA GLN A 40 2.05 14.13 -11.18
C GLN A 40 1.85 13.61 -9.77
N ILE A 41 1.69 14.54 -8.81
CA ILE A 41 1.43 14.19 -7.42
C ILE A 41 0.08 13.48 -7.33
N VAL A 42 0.11 12.22 -6.91
CA VAL A 42 -1.07 11.42 -6.65
C VAL A 42 -1.51 11.61 -5.20
N ASN A 43 -2.75 12.05 -5.00
CA ASN A 43 -3.38 12.09 -3.68
C ASN A 43 -4.03 10.73 -3.42
N LEU A 44 -3.45 9.93 -2.52
CA LEU A 44 -3.94 8.60 -2.17
C LEU A 44 -4.44 8.57 -0.73
N PRO A 45 -5.76 8.69 -0.48
CA PRO A 45 -6.34 8.34 0.80
C PRO A 45 -6.32 6.82 0.99
N ILE A 46 -6.03 6.39 2.22
CA ILE A 46 -6.07 4.99 2.64
C ILE A 46 -6.96 4.88 3.85
N VAL A 47 -7.99 4.04 3.77
CA VAL A 47 -8.90 3.77 4.88
C VAL A 47 -8.51 2.48 5.59
N MET A 48 -8.59 2.49 6.92
CA MET A 48 -8.24 1.38 7.78
C MET A 48 -9.47 0.91 8.55
N TYR A 49 -9.89 -0.32 8.30
CA TYR A 49 -10.89 -1.06 9.04
C TYR A 49 -10.22 -2.14 9.90
N HIS A 50 -11.00 -2.74 10.81
CA HIS A 50 -10.56 -3.90 11.59
C HIS A 50 -11.66 -4.97 11.58
N HIS A 51 -12.51 -4.99 12.59
CA HIS A 51 -13.56 -5.99 12.76
C HIS A 51 -14.91 -5.50 12.22
N LEU A 52 -15.63 -6.38 11.51
CA LEU A 52 -17.01 -6.17 11.08
C LEU A 52 -17.97 -7.03 11.91
N THR A 53 -19.10 -6.44 12.33
CA THR A 53 -20.07 -7.13 13.16
C THR A 53 -21.52 -6.87 12.73
N LYS A 54 -22.41 -7.77 13.12
CA LYS A 54 -23.88 -7.57 13.04
C LYS A 54 -24.45 -6.92 14.29
N GLU A 55 -23.68 -6.81 15.37
CA GLU A 55 -24.12 -6.38 16.67
C GLU A 55 -23.75 -4.93 16.97
N ALA A 56 -24.71 -4.01 16.93
CA ALA A 56 -24.46 -2.60 17.21
C ALA A 56 -23.94 -2.33 18.64
N SER A 57 -24.22 -3.22 19.59
CA SER A 57 -23.84 -3.05 20.99
C SER A 57 -22.33 -3.15 21.26
N ILE A 58 -21.55 -3.76 20.34
CA ILE A 58 -20.09 -3.90 20.47
C ILE A 58 -19.33 -2.94 19.57
N CYS A 59 -20.03 -2.13 18.76
CA CYS A 59 -19.40 -1.17 17.87
C CYS A 59 -18.59 -0.12 18.64
N ASN A 60 -17.43 0.24 18.09
CA ASN A 60 -16.53 1.23 18.67
C ASN A 60 -15.55 1.76 17.58
N ASP A 61 -14.41 2.32 17.98
CA ASP A 61 -13.44 2.87 17.03
C ASP A 61 -12.82 1.82 16.10
N TYR A 62 -12.89 0.53 16.44
CA TYR A 62 -12.28 -0.59 15.70
C TYR A 62 -13.29 -1.67 15.28
N VAL A 63 -14.54 -1.54 15.68
CA VAL A 63 -15.60 -2.49 15.35
C VAL A 63 -16.73 -1.75 14.65
N LEU A 64 -16.95 -2.05 13.37
CA LEU A 64 -17.92 -1.38 12.51
C LEU A 64 -19.09 -2.34 12.18
N LEU A 65 -20.29 -1.81 12.02
CA LEU A 65 -21.40 -2.58 11.47
C LEU A 65 -21.13 -2.97 10.01
N ILE A 66 -21.56 -4.17 9.61
CA ILE A 66 -21.53 -4.61 8.22
C ILE A 66 -22.31 -3.65 7.32
N ASP A 67 -23.46 -3.17 7.78
CA ASP A 67 -24.31 -2.23 7.03
C ASP A 67 -23.62 -0.87 6.84
N ASP A 68 -22.81 -0.42 7.81
CA ASP A 68 -22.02 0.80 7.69
C ASP A 68 -20.89 0.60 6.67
N PHE A 69 -20.24 -0.57 6.68
CA PHE A 69 -19.21 -0.91 5.68
C PHE A 69 -19.80 -0.98 4.27
N GLU A 70 -20.96 -1.63 4.10
CA GLU A 70 -21.64 -1.65 2.80
C GLU A 70 -22.02 -0.24 2.34
N SER A 71 -22.48 0.62 3.25
CA SER A 71 -22.79 2.02 2.98
C SER A 71 -21.53 2.80 2.55
N ASP A 72 -20.38 2.50 3.15
CA ASP A 72 -19.08 3.06 2.75
C ASP A 72 -18.73 2.69 1.31
N LEU A 73 -18.83 1.41 0.94
CA LEU A 73 -18.55 0.94 -0.42
C LEU A 73 -19.50 1.57 -1.45
N LYS A 74 -20.79 1.68 -1.10
CA LYS A 74 -21.78 2.35 -1.95
C LYS A 74 -21.44 3.82 -2.16
N TYR A 75 -21.11 4.55 -1.09
CA TYR A 75 -20.71 5.95 -1.17
C TYR A 75 -19.46 6.13 -2.07
N LEU A 76 -18.44 5.31 -1.85
CA LEU A 76 -17.21 5.37 -2.65
C LEU A 76 -17.50 5.14 -4.14
N LYS A 77 -18.32 4.14 -4.47
CA LYS A 77 -18.69 3.83 -5.85
C LYS A 77 -19.49 4.96 -6.50
N GLU A 78 -20.50 5.50 -5.80
CA GLU A 78 -21.34 6.60 -6.29
C GLU A 78 -20.56 7.91 -6.48
N ASN A 79 -19.45 8.10 -5.75
CA ASN A 79 -18.57 9.27 -5.87
C ASN A 79 -17.35 9.06 -6.77
N GLY A 80 -17.30 7.94 -7.51
CA GLY A 80 -16.31 7.68 -8.54
C GLY A 80 -14.93 7.25 -8.02
N PHE A 81 -14.83 6.79 -6.77
CA PHE A 81 -13.59 6.20 -6.27
C PHE A 81 -13.33 4.83 -6.88
N SER A 82 -12.06 4.54 -7.13
CA SER A 82 -11.58 3.24 -7.57
C SER A 82 -10.52 2.74 -6.59
N SER A 83 -10.72 1.55 -6.05
CA SER A 83 -9.70 0.97 -5.17
C SER A 83 -8.49 0.50 -5.97
N ILE A 84 -7.32 0.66 -5.36
CA ILE A 84 -6.07 0.12 -5.86
C ILE A 84 -5.47 -0.84 -4.84
N SER A 85 -4.79 -1.86 -5.33
CA SER A 85 -4.04 -2.81 -4.53
C SER A 85 -2.63 -2.27 -4.20
N LEU A 86 -1.89 -2.93 -3.32
CA LEU A 86 -0.47 -2.62 -3.13
C LEU A 86 0.33 -2.89 -4.40
N GLN A 87 0.00 -3.96 -5.14
CA GLN A 87 0.64 -4.26 -6.42
C GLN A 87 0.43 -3.10 -7.41
N ASN A 88 -0.79 -2.55 -7.52
CA ASN A 88 -1.06 -1.40 -8.39
C ASN A 88 -0.21 -0.19 -7.99
N LEU A 89 -0.08 0.07 -6.69
CA LEU A 89 0.76 1.16 -6.19
C LEU A 89 2.23 0.96 -6.54
N LEU A 90 2.76 -0.25 -6.36
CA LEU A 90 4.14 -0.60 -6.71
C LEU A 90 4.38 -0.54 -8.23
N ASP A 91 3.39 -0.93 -9.03
CA ASP A 91 3.48 -0.87 -10.49
C ASP A 91 3.36 0.57 -11.01
N TRP A 92 2.53 1.41 -10.38
CA TRP A 92 2.50 2.83 -10.67
C TRP A 92 3.88 3.49 -10.41
N HIS A 93 4.49 3.18 -9.29
CA HIS A 93 5.82 3.68 -8.97
C HIS A 93 6.90 3.29 -10.01
N LYS A 94 6.71 2.15 -10.69
CA LYS A 94 7.57 1.69 -11.78
C LYS A 94 7.14 2.19 -13.17
N GLY A 95 6.07 3.00 -13.25
CA GLY A 95 5.50 3.48 -14.53
C GLY A 95 4.72 2.42 -15.31
N ASN A 96 4.30 1.32 -14.67
CA ASN A 96 3.60 0.21 -15.30
C ASN A 96 2.09 0.19 -15.00
N PHE A 97 1.58 1.13 -14.23
CA PHE A 97 0.16 1.27 -13.89
C PHE A 97 -0.26 2.72 -13.94
N GLU A 98 -1.42 3.01 -14.51
CA GLU A 98 -2.02 4.34 -14.54
C GLU A 98 -3.00 4.48 -13.36
N MET A 99 -2.78 5.50 -12.52
CA MET A 99 -3.67 5.76 -11.38
C MET A 99 -5.04 6.19 -11.86
N PRO A 100 -6.13 5.65 -11.28
CA PRO A 100 -7.46 6.17 -11.54
C PRO A 100 -7.60 7.62 -11.07
N GLU A 101 -8.60 8.33 -11.56
CA GLU A 101 -8.84 9.75 -11.23
C GLU A 101 -9.03 9.97 -9.71
N LYS A 102 -9.74 9.06 -9.05
CA LYS A 102 -9.96 9.06 -7.60
C LYS A 102 -9.51 7.75 -6.97
N PRO A 103 -8.19 7.56 -6.79
CA PRO A 103 -7.69 6.34 -6.18
C PRO A 103 -7.99 6.31 -4.67
N ILE A 104 -8.28 5.14 -4.16
CA ILE A 104 -8.38 4.86 -2.73
C ILE A 104 -7.75 3.50 -2.44
N MET A 105 -7.18 3.32 -1.25
CA MET A 105 -6.77 2.00 -0.78
C MET A 105 -7.61 1.62 0.45
N ILE A 106 -8.13 0.40 0.45
CA ILE A 106 -8.94 -0.15 1.55
C ILE A 106 -8.07 -1.17 2.28
N THR A 107 -7.93 -1.02 3.59
CA THR A 107 -7.11 -1.93 4.41
C THR A 107 -7.89 -2.44 5.60
N PHE A 108 -7.63 -3.69 6.00
CA PHE A 108 -8.13 -4.32 7.23
C PHE A 108 -6.94 -4.78 8.06
N ASP A 109 -6.91 -4.40 9.34
CA ASP A 109 -5.87 -4.86 10.26
C ASP A 109 -6.35 -6.06 11.09
N ASP A 110 -5.43 -6.69 11.80
CA ASP A 110 -5.57 -7.80 12.74
C ASP A 110 -5.93 -9.17 12.12
N GLY A 111 -6.52 -9.22 10.92
CA GLY A 111 -6.90 -10.47 10.29
C GLY A 111 -8.11 -11.14 10.93
N TYR A 112 -9.15 -10.38 11.30
CA TYR A 112 -10.42 -10.95 11.78
C TYR A 112 -11.09 -11.81 10.71
N GLU A 113 -11.70 -12.93 11.11
CA GLU A 113 -12.48 -13.84 10.24
C GLU A 113 -13.61 -13.08 9.51
N SER A 114 -14.17 -12.05 10.16
CA SER A 114 -15.20 -11.17 9.57
C SER A 114 -14.75 -10.50 8.26
N THR A 115 -13.44 -10.32 8.03
CA THR A 115 -12.91 -9.79 6.77
C THR A 115 -13.18 -10.75 5.61
N GLY A 116 -12.94 -12.05 5.81
CA GLY A 116 -13.24 -13.08 4.81
C GLY A 116 -14.74 -13.32 4.63
N VAL A 117 -15.48 -13.37 5.75
CA VAL A 117 -16.90 -13.75 5.73
C VAL A 117 -17.81 -12.62 5.27
N TYR A 118 -17.50 -11.37 5.63
CA TYR A 118 -18.40 -10.24 5.35
C TYR A 118 -17.79 -9.22 4.39
N ALA A 119 -16.51 -8.83 4.57
CA ALA A 119 -15.94 -7.78 3.74
C ALA A 119 -15.63 -8.25 2.32
N GLN A 120 -15.00 -9.41 2.14
CA GLN A 120 -14.58 -9.89 0.81
C GLN A 120 -15.76 -10.01 -0.17
N PRO A 121 -16.93 -10.62 0.18
CA PRO A 121 -18.06 -10.68 -0.74
C PRO A 121 -18.66 -9.31 -1.09
N LEU A 122 -18.68 -8.37 -0.14
CA LEU A 122 -19.15 -7.01 -0.39
C LEU A 122 -18.17 -6.25 -1.30
N LEU A 123 -16.87 -6.36 -1.08
CA LEU A 123 -15.84 -5.78 -1.95
C LEU A 123 -16.01 -6.28 -3.39
N GLU A 124 -16.20 -7.59 -3.58
CA GLU A 124 -16.46 -8.19 -4.89
C GLU A 124 -17.74 -7.64 -5.52
N GLN A 125 -18.85 -7.59 -4.77
CA GLN A 125 -20.15 -7.06 -5.24
C GLN A 125 -20.04 -5.61 -5.71
N TYR A 126 -19.28 -4.77 -5.03
CA TYR A 126 -19.12 -3.36 -5.38
C TYR A 126 -17.96 -3.10 -6.36
N GLY A 127 -17.12 -4.10 -6.65
CA GLY A 127 -15.99 -4.00 -7.56
C GLY A 127 -14.78 -3.30 -6.96
N PHE A 128 -14.57 -3.48 -5.64
CA PHE A 128 -13.42 -2.97 -4.91
C PHE A 128 -12.45 -4.10 -4.54
N CYS A 129 -11.18 -3.75 -4.37
CA CYS A 129 -10.17 -4.60 -3.76
C CYS A 129 -9.73 -4.05 -2.40
N ALA A 130 -9.16 -4.91 -1.57
CA ALA A 130 -8.64 -4.52 -0.26
C ALA A 130 -7.39 -5.32 0.14
N ILE A 131 -6.69 -4.79 1.13
CA ILE A 131 -5.55 -5.42 1.80
C ILE A 131 -5.99 -5.90 3.17
N VAL A 132 -5.60 -7.11 3.56
CA VAL A 132 -5.72 -7.60 4.93
C VAL A 132 -4.33 -7.83 5.54
N ALA A 133 -4.02 -7.14 6.63
CA ALA A 133 -2.79 -7.33 7.38
C ALA A 133 -3.06 -8.27 8.57
N VAL A 134 -2.41 -9.45 8.56
CA VAL A 134 -2.69 -10.50 9.55
C VAL A 134 -1.60 -10.64 10.60
N ILE A 135 -1.99 -10.88 11.85
CA ILE A 135 -1.09 -11.16 12.97
C ILE A 135 -0.76 -12.65 12.95
N GLY A 136 0.47 -13.03 12.62
CA GLY A 136 0.83 -14.42 12.38
C GLY A 136 0.61 -15.35 13.58
N SER A 137 0.93 -14.93 14.81
CA SER A 137 0.71 -15.73 16.00
C SER A 137 -0.77 -15.97 16.31
N VAL A 138 -1.63 -14.98 16.01
CA VAL A 138 -3.08 -15.09 16.20
C VAL A 138 -3.68 -16.01 15.13
N THR A 139 -3.28 -15.86 13.87
CA THR A 139 -3.66 -16.76 12.78
C THR A 139 -3.24 -18.21 13.08
N GLN A 140 -2.02 -18.43 13.62
CA GLN A 140 -1.57 -19.76 14.04
C GLN A 140 -2.46 -20.32 15.14
N LEU A 141 -2.82 -19.51 16.14
CA LEU A 141 -3.68 -19.92 17.24
C LEU A 141 -5.05 -20.39 16.73
N HIS A 142 -5.71 -19.61 15.87
CA HIS A 142 -7.02 -19.96 15.31
C HIS A 142 -6.95 -21.16 14.37
N THR A 143 -5.82 -21.38 13.70
CA THR A 143 -5.58 -22.62 12.93
C THR A 143 -5.50 -23.86 13.84
N GLU A 144 -4.85 -23.75 14.99
CA GLU A 144 -4.68 -24.88 15.93
C GLU A 144 -5.96 -25.22 16.68
N TYR A 145 -6.79 -24.23 17.01
CA TYR A 145 -8.05 -24.44 17.72
C TYR A 145 -9.22 -24.77 16.81
N ASP A 146 -9.09 -24.56 15.51
CA ASP A 146 -10.13 -24.79 14.49
C ASP A 146 -11.47 -24.13 14.88
N GLU A 147 -11.38 -22.90 15.40
CA GLU A 147 -12.55 -22.14 15.85
C GLU A 147 -12.93 -21.13 14.78
N HIS A 148 -14.16 -21.26 14.27
CA HIS A 148 -14.72 -20.41 13.22
C HIS A 148 -15.97 -19.67 13.73
N ASN A 149 -15.77 -18.41 14.13
CA ASN A 149 -16.87 -17.54 14.52
C ASN A 149 -16.57 -16.09 14.11
N PRO A 150 -17.15 -15.59 13.01
CA PRO A 150 -16.85 -14.25 12.51
C PRO A 150 -17.22 -13.11 13.46
N ALA A 151 -17.87 -13.41 14.61
CA ALA A 151 -18.13 -12.39 15.62
C ALA A 151 -16.90 -12.05 16.49
N TYR A 152 -15.87 -12.91 16.52
CA TYR A 152 -14.67 -12.68 17.35
C TYR A 152 -13.40 -13.43 16.88
N SER A 153 -13.53 -14.47 16.03
CA SER A 153 -12.39 -15.25 15.58
C SER A 153 -11.53 -14.46 14.58
N HIS A 154 -10.27 -14.88 14.47
CA HIS A 154 -9.37 -14.44 13.43
C HIS A 154 -9.23 -15.51 12.35
N LEU A 155 -8.72 -15.11 11.21
CA LEU A 155 -8.47 -16.00 10.08
C LEU A 155 -7.47 -17.10 10.44
N SER A 156 -7.81 -18.35 10.13
CA SER A 156 -6.86 -19.47 10.08
C SER A 156 -5.93 -19.36 8.87
N TRP A 157 -4.82 -20.09 8.82
CA TRP A 157 -3.93 -20.09 7.66
C TRP A 157 -4.61 -20.59 6.39
N GLU A 158 -5.59 -21.51 6.48
CA GLU A 158 -6.38 -21.93 5.33
C GLU A 158 -7.25 -20.81 4.77
N GLU A 159 -7.89 -20.03 5.64
CA GLU A 159 -8.68 -18.85 5.23
C GLU A 159 -7.81 -17.73 4.70
N VAL A 160 -6.64 -17.47 5.32
CA VAL A 160 -5.66 -16.49 4.82
C VAL A 160 -5.18 -16.89 3.41
N ARG A 161 -4.88 -18.19 3.19
CA ARG A 161 -4.52 -18.70 1.87
C ARG A 161 -5.67 -18.51 0.87
N SER A 162 -6.89 -18.80 1.29
CA SER A 162 -8.08 -18.64 0.45
C SER A 162 -8.27 -17.19 0.03
N LEU A 163 -8.10 -16.22 0.96
CA LEU A 163 -8.13 -14.79 0.64
C LEU A 163 -6.99 -14.37 -0.28
N ALA A 164 -5.78 -14.88 -0.07
CA ALA A 164 -4.63 -14.58 -0.95
C ALA A 164 -4.80 -15.08 -2.40
N LEU A 165 -5.74 -16.00 -2.65
CA LEU A 165 -6.12 -16.47 -3.99
C LEU A 165 -7.27 -15.67 -4.61
N CYS A 166 -7.95 -14.81 -3.85
CA CYS A 166 -8.99 -13.94 -4.39
C CYS A 166 -8.37 -12.77 -5.14
N GLU A 167 -8.88 -12.46 -6.33
CA GLU A 167 -8.37 -11.35 -7.16
C GLU A 167 -8.54 -9.97 -6.52
N ASN A 168 -9.50 -9.84 -5.59
CA ASN A 168 -9.84 -8.59 -4.92
C ASN A 168 -9.27 -8.48 -3.50
N MET A 169 -8.40 -9.40 -3.07
CA MET A 169 -7.78 -9.38 -1.73
C MET A 169 -6.27 -9.56 -1.81
N GLU A 170 -5.54 -8.79 -1.02
CA GLU A 170 -4.10 -8.96 -0.82
C GLU A 170 -3.80 -9.18 0.67
N VAL A 171 -2.99 -10.18 0.96
CA VAL A 171 -2.54 -10.48 2.34
C VAL A 171 -1.22 -9.79 2.60
N GLN A 172 -1.11 -9.07 3.73
CA GLN A 172 0.09 -8.37 4.15
C GLN A 172 0.42 -8.68 5.62
N CYS A 173 1.61 -8.27 6.04
CA CYS A 173 2.14 -8.53 7.36
C CYS A 173 1.59 -7.55 8.42
N HIS A 174 1.13 -8.09 9.57
CA HIS A 174 0.87 -7.30 10.79
C HIS A 174 1.75 -7.79 11.94
N THR A 175 3.00 -8.18 11.65
CA THR A 175 3.98 -8.86 12.50
C THR A 175 3.60 -10.31 12.83
N TRP A 176 4.56 -11.08 13.37
CA TRP A 176 4.25 -12.39 13.93
C TRP A 176 3.58 -12.26 15.30
N ASP A 177 4.25 -11.61 16.27
CA ASP A 177 3.82 -11.52 17.67
C ASP A 177 4.21 -10.18 18.33
N MET A 178 4.25 -9.09 17.54
CA MET A 178 4.52 -7.74 18.06
C MET A 178 3.26 -6.88 18.17
N HIS A 179 2.07 -7.47 18.18
CA HIS A 179 0.81 -6.75 18.41
C HIS A 179 0.47 -6.73 19.92
N ASN A 180 1.38 -6.16 20.74
CA ASN A 180 1.28 -6.12 22.20
C ASN A 180 1.44 -4.67 22.68
N LEU A 181 0.81 -4.36 23.84
CA LEU A 181 0.98 -3.06 24.50
C LEU A 181 2.18 -3.08 25.48
N THR A 182 2.48 -4.23 26.06
CA THR A 182 3.56 -4.45 27.03
C THR A 182 4.20 -5.83 26.81
N PRO A 183 5.50 -6.00 27.03
CA PRO A 183 6.51 -5.01 27.43
C PRO A 183 7.00 -4.10 26.30
N ARG A 184 6.44 -4.24 25.09
CA ARG A 184 6.71 -3.46 23.89
C ARG A 184 5.38 -3.04 23.29
N LYS A 185 5.22 -1.78 22.93
CA LYS A 185 4.06 -1.33 22.15
C LYS A 185 4.35 -1.48 20.66
N GLY A 186 3.66 -2.42 20.02
CA GLY A 186 3.83 -2.69 18.60
C GLY A 186 5.29 -2.93 18.21
N CYS A 187 5.72 -2.35 17.11
CA CYS A 187 7.10 -2.40 16.62
C CYS A 187 8.06 -1.43 17.32
N ALA A 188 7.62 -0.66 18.34
CA ALA A 188 8.48 0.29 19.00
C ALA A 188 9.68 -0.37 19.68
N LYS A 189 10.86 0.25 19.59
CA LYS A 189 12.02 -0.16 20.35
C LYS A 189 11.80 0.11 21.86
N ARG A 190 12.08 -0.86 22.72
CA ARG A 190 11.98 -0.65 24.19
C ARG A 190 13.03 0.34 24.67
N TYR A 191 12.72 1.10 25.70
CA TYR A 191 13.60 2.15 26.22
C TYR A 191 15.03 1.66 26.57
N ASN A 192 15.17 0.50 27.16
CA ASN A 192 16.48 -0.07 27.55
C ASN A 192 17.03 -1.11 26.57
N GLU A 193 16.47 -1.21 25.37
CA GLU A 193 16.90 -2.16 24.34
C GLU A 193 18.00 -1.55 23.49
N GLY A 194 19.11 -2.27 23.32
CA GLY A 194 20.17 -1.87 22.39
C GLY A 194 19.71 -1.99 20.92
N ASP A 195 20.29 -1.21 20.01
CA ASP A 195 19.91 -1.24 18.58
C ASP A 195 20.14 -2.62 17.95
N TYR A 196 21.22 -3.30 18.34
CA TYR A 196 21.51 -4.66 17.87
C TYR A 196 20.44 -5.66 18.36
N GLU A 197 20.09 -5.62 19.66
CA GLU A 197 19.06 -6.47 20.24
C GLU A 197 17.71 -6.24 19.60
N TYR A 198 17.34 -4.97 19.40
CA TYR A 198 16.10 -4.60 18.74
C TYR A 198 16.06 -5.10 17.29
N ARG A 199 17.14 -4.90 16.51
CA ARG A 199 17.25 -5.40 15.13
C ARG A 199 17.05 -6.93 15.11
N LEU A 200 17.72 -7.65 16.01
CA LEU A 200 17.58 -9.10 16.10
C LEU A 200 16.15 -9.54 16.41
N ASN A 201 15.50 -8.90 17.39
CA ASN A 201 14.15 -9.23 17.82
C ASN A 201 13.11 -8.97 16.70
N LEU A 202 13.16 -7.81 16.07
CA LEU A 202 12.22 -7.48 14.99
C LEU A 202 12.46 -8.35 13.75
N SER A 203 13.72 -8.55 13.34
CA SER A 203 14.02 -9.42 12.20
C SER A 203 13.60 -10.87 12.44
N LYS A 204 13.74 -11.38 13.67
CA LYS A 204 13.28 -12.72 14.04
C LYS A 204 11.76 -12.85 13.96
N ASP A 205 11.03 -11.86 14.43
CA ASP A 205 9.57 -11.83 14.40
C ASP A 205 9.05 -11.83 12.94
N LEU A 206 9.55 -10.91 12.13
CA LEU A 206 9.16 -10.81 10.72
C LEU A 206 9.59 -12.02 9.89
N SER A 207 10.79 -12.57 10.15
CA SER A 207 11.24 -13.80 9.48
C SER A 207 10.32 -14.98 9.79
N ARG A 208 9.82 -15.08 11.02
CA ARG A 208 8.86 -16.12 11.39
C ARG A 208 7.56 -15.96 10.62
N TYR A 209 7.03 -14.74 10.54
CA TYR A 209 5.84 -14.46 9.73
C TYR A 209 6.01 -14.92 8.28
N LEU A 210 7.10 -14.52 7.63
CA LEU A 210 7.37 -14.88 6.23
C LEU A 210 7.55 -16.39 6.04
N THR A 211 8.21 -17.07 7.00
CA THR A 211 8.37 -18.54 6.95
C THR A 211 7.04 -19.28 7.07
N GLU A 212 6.13 -18.81 7.93
CA GLU A 212 4.81 -19.44 8.03
C GLU A 212 3.93 -19.14 6.80
N CYS A 213 4.04 -17.94 6.22
CA CYS A 213 3.39 -17.64 4.94
C CYS A 213 3.86 -18.61 3.83
N GLU A 214 5.18 -18.83 3.70
CA GLU A 214 5.74 -19.78 2.73
C GLU A 214 5.24 -21.22 2.98
N LYS A 215 5.25 -21.68 4.22
CA LYS A 215 4.79 -23.01 4.63
C LYS A 215 3.31 -23.25 4.30
N HIS A 216 2.48 -22.22 4.43
CA HIS A 216 1.05 -22.27 4.15
C HIS A 216 0.68 -21.84 2.72
N GLU A 217 1.68 -21.63 1.85
CA GLU A 217 1.48 -21.22 0.45
C GLU A 217 0.72 -19.91 0.31
N VAL A 218 0.89 -18.99 1.28
CA VAL A 218 0.32 -17.65 1.25
C VAL A 218 1.25 -16.73 0.47
N ASN A 219 0.79 -16.25 -0.68
CA ASN A 219 1.49 -15.22 -1.41
C ASN A 219 1.24 -13.87 -0.75
N THR A 220 2.28 -13.25 -0.21
CA THR A 220 2.23 -11.93 0.40
C THR A 220 3.05 -10.94 -0.42
N MET A 221 2.54 -9.71 -0.55
CA MET A 221 3.13 -8.64 -1.37
C MET A 221 4.21 -7.84 -0.64
N LEU A 222 4.77 -8.34 0.42
CA LEU A 222 5.83 -7.67 1.19
C LEU A 222 5.46 -6.23 1.63
N GLY A 223 4.22 -6.04 2.04
CA GLY A 223 3.77 -4.86 2.78
C GLY A 223 3.67 -5.17 4.28
N ILE A 224 3.88 -4.18 5.14
CA ILE A 224 3.69 -4.31 6.58
C ILE A 224 2.80 -3.18 7.11
N ALA A 225 1.79 -3.51 7.90
CA ALA A 225 1.10 -2.54 8.76
C ALA A 225 1.76 -2.56 10.15
N TYR A 226 2.23 -1.40 10.62
CA TYR A 226 2.84 -1.33 11.95
C TYR A 226 1.75 -1.40 13.04
N PRO A 227 1.77 -2.40 13.94
CA PRO A 227 0.81 -2.47 15.04
C PRO A 227 0.77 -1.17 15.84
N PHE A 228 -0.43 -0.64 16.10
CA PHE A 228 -0.68 0.65 16.76
C PHE A 228 -0.05 1.86 16.05
N GLY A 229 0.46 1.71 14.82
CA GLY A 229 1.24 2.74 14.14
C GLY A 229 2.61 3.03 14.79
N GLU A 230 3.11 2.15 15.65
CA GLU A 230 4.35 2.37 16.40
C GLU A 230 5.57 1.87 15.61
N PHE A 231 6.42 2.79 15.24
CA PHE A 231 7.67 2.52 14.52
C PHE A 231 8.71 3.61 14.80
N SER A 232 9.93 3.40 14.36
CA SER A 232 11.03 4.36 14.41
C SER A 232 11.81 4.33 13.10
N LYS A 233 12.73 5.27 12.91
CA LYS A 233 13.64 5.23 11.75
C LYS A 233 14.37 3.88 11.66
N LEU A 234 14.86 3.36 12.78
CA LEU A 234 15.52 2.04 12.81
C LEU A 234 14.55 0.90 12.45
N THR A 235 13.27 0.98 12.84
CA THR A 235 12.24 0.03 12.41
C THR A 235 12.12 0.00 10.90
N THR A 236 12.00 1.16 10.26
CA THR A 236 11.89 1.30 8.80
C THR A 236 13.12 0.76 8.07
N GLU A 237 14.32 1.03 8.60
CA GLU A 237 15.57 0.48 8.07
C GLU A 237 15.56 -1.06 8.10
N ILE A 238 15.15 -1.67 9.22
CA ILE A 238 15.09 -3.13 9.36
C ILE A 238 14.06 -3.73 8.41
N VAL A 239 12.87 -3.14 8.33
CA VAL A 239 11.79 -3.57 7.44
C VAL A 239 12.24 -3.54 5.98
N LYS A 240 12.90 -2.44 5.55
CA LYS A 240 13.47 -2.32 4.21
C LYS A 240 14.58 -3.36 3.96
N ASP A 241 15.49 -3.56 4.92
CA ASP A 241 16.59 -4.54 4.82
C ASP A 241 16.05 -5.99 4.68
N MET A 242 14.85 -6.25 5.18
CA MET A 242 14.18 -7.55 5.07
C MET A 242 13.38 -7.71 3.77
N GLY A 243 13.35 -6.69 2.91
CA GLY A 243 12.73 -6.75 1.60
C GLY A 243 11.28 -6.29 1.55
N PHE A 244 10.74 -5.72 2.63
CA PHE A 244 9.42 -5.10 2.58
C PHE A 244 9.48 -3.82 1.71
N LEU A 245 8.50 -3.67 0.84
CA LEU A 245 8.43 -2.62 -0.17
C LEU A 245 7.55 -1.45 0.26
N ALA A 246 6.61 -1.70 1.16
CA ALA A 246 5.69 -0.68 1.68
C ALA A 246 5.41 -0.89 3.16
N ALA A 247 5.10 0.21 3.86
CA ALA A 247 4.72 0.15 5.26
C ALA A 247 3.58 1.15 5.58
N PHE A 248 2.56 0.65 6.28
CA PHE A 248 1.38 1.40 6.66
C PHE A 248 1.47 1.86 8.11
N THR A 249 1.16 3.13 8.33
CA THR A 249 1.13 3.77 9.65
C THR A 249 -0.31 4.08 10.07
N CYS A 250 -0.49 4.60 11.29
CA CYS A 250 -1.77 5.12 11.77
C CYS A 250 -1.80 6.66 11.82
N SER A 251 -0.97 7.33 11.02
CA SER A 251 -1.00 8.79 10.89
C SER A 251 -2.13 9.19 9.94
N GLU A 252 -3.09 9.96 10.42
CA GLU A 252 -4.26 10.33 9.61
C GLU A 252 -3.96 11.53 8.69
N ARG A 253 -3.61 11.24 7.45
CA ARG A 253 -3.43 12.23 6.38
C ARG A 253 -3.59 11.58 5.01
N ILE A 254 -3.89 12.38 3.99
CA ILE A 254 -3.82 11.95 2.59
C ILE A 254 -2.34 11.82 2.19
N ASN A 255 -1.97 10.69 1.59
CA ASN A 255 -0.64 10.50 1.03
C ASN A 255 -0.52 11.31 -0.27
N LYS A 256 0.50 12.14 -0.35
CA LYS A 256 0.87 12.85 -1.57
C LYS A 256 2.09 12.17 -2.15
N LEU A 257 1.88 11.35 -3.17
CA LEU A 257 2.91 10.51 -3.75
C LEU A 257 3.48 11.19 -4.99
N SER A 258 4.79 11.41 -4.98
CA SER A 258 5.54 11.99 -6.09
C SER A 258 6.25 10.94 -6.96
N GLY A 259 6.24 9.67 -6.50
CA GLY A 259 7.03 8.59 -7.08
C GLY A 259 8.37 8.36 -6.37
N ASP A 260 8.63 9.03 -5.22
CA ASP A 260 9.78 8.69 -4.37
C ASP A 260 9.50 7.38 -3.61
N GLU A 261 10.38 6.39 -3.79
CA GLU A 261 10.29 5.08 -3.14
C GLU A 261 10.23 5.19 -1.60
N ALA A 262 10.85 6.21 -1.01
CA ALA A 262 10.81 6.41 0.43
C ALA A 262 9.40 6.69 0.96
N GLU A 263 8.49 7.25 0.15
CA GLU A 263 7.10 7.54 0.53
C GLU A 263 6.31 6.28 0.84
N LEU A 264 6.63 5.17 0.17
CA LEU A 264 5.94 3.87 0.34
C LEU A 264 6.15 3.26 1.74
N LEU A 265 7.20 3.67 2.45
CA LEU A 265 7.52 3.16 3.80
C LEU A 265 6.83 3.93 4.93
N TYR A 266 5.97 4.91 4.60
CA TYR A 266 5.29 5.78 5.56
C TYR A 266 3.84 6.05 5.18
N LEU A 267 3.15 5.11 4.56
CA LEU A 267 1.78 5.27 4.09
C LEU A 267 0.84 5.52 5.26
N ALA A 268 0.23 6.69 5.25
CA ALA A 268 -0.69 7.17 6.26
C ALA A 268 -2.09 6.62 6.01
N ARG A 269 -2.84 6.31 7.07
CA ARG A 269 -4.18 5.73 6.97
C ARG A 269 -5.15 6.42 7.91
N PHE A 270 -6.40 6.52 7.51
CA PHE A 270 -7.49 7.00 8.34
C PHE A 270 -8.24 5.84 8.96
N ASN A 271 -8.32 5.80 10.28
CA ASN A 271 -9.17 4.82 10.96
C ASN A 271 -10.66 5.11 10.68
N ARG A 272 -11.43 4.08 10.37
CA ARG A 272 -12.89 4.18 10.16
C ARG A 272 -13.65 3.74 11.42
N PRO A 273 -13.97 4.67 12.34
CA PRO A 273 -14.69 4.35 13.54
C PRO A 273 -16.18 4.17 13.25
N HIS A 274 -16.90 3.47 14.12
CA HIS A 274 -18.34 3.51 14.14
C HIS A 274 -18.86 4.92 14.54
N GLY A 275 -20.03 5.33 14.02
CA GLY A 275 -20.71 6.56 14.36
C GLY A 275 -20.82 7.58 13.24
N PRO A 276 -19.73 8.08 12.63
CA PRO A 276 -19.83 8.94 11.45
C PRO A 276 -20.52 8.22 10.28
N SER A 277 -21.43 8.92 9.56
CA SER A 277 -21.93 8.40 8.28
C SER A 277 -20.81 8.33 7.23
N SER A 278 -21.00 7.51 6.20
CA SER A 278 -20.05 7.40 5.08
C SER A 278 -19.78 8.77 4.44
N GLU A 279 -20.80 9.57 4.18
CA GLU A 279 -20.67 10.93 3.65
C GLU A 279 -19.78 11.81 4.56
N ASN A 280 -20.04 11.83 5.87
CA ASN A 280 -19.26 12.64 6.81
C ASN A 280 -17.83 12.18 6.95
N PHE A 281 -17.57 10.88 6.81
CA PHE A 281 -16.22 10.34 6.89
C PHE A 281 -15.41 10.60 5.61
N PHE A 282 -15.99 10.33 4.44
CA PHE A 282 -15.29 10.41 3.15
C PHE A 282 -15.35 11.79 2.47
N ALA A 283 -16.23 12.72 2.90
CA ALA A 283 -16.37 14.05 2.28
C ALA A 283 -15.09 14.91 2.28
N LYS A 284 -14.09 14.52 3.07
CA LYS A 284 -12.79 15.19 3.14
C LYS A 284 -11.80 14.79 2.03
N TRP A 285 -12.17 13.84 1.14
CA TRP A 285 -11.28 13.24 0.11
C TRP A 285 -11.71 13.56 -1.32
#